data_c935070902f90ac5cb946b76151cbc6a
#
_entry.id   c935070902f90ac5cb946b76151cbc6a
#
_cell.length_a   1.000
_cell.length_b   1.000
_cell.length_c   1.000
_cell.angle_alpha   90.00
_cell.angle_beta   90.00
_cell.angle_gamma   90.00
#
_symmetry.space_group_name_H-M   'P 1'
#
loop_
_entity.id
_entity.type
_entity.pdbx_description
1 polymer ?
#
loop_
_entity_poly.entity_id
_entity_poly.type
_entity_poly.pdbx_seq_one_letter_code
_entity_poly.pdbx_strand_id
1 'polypeptide(L)'
;MDVPKIVVTPPGPKSMELMRLREKYVPKAVYNVTPIFVAESEGAVIKDVDGNEYIDFATGISCLNVGHRNPEVMKAIEEQLGKYLHLCFHVTPYEPYIRLAEKLAMIAPGNFEKKVVLVNSGAEAVENAVKVARRFTGKPVIVTFEYAFHGRTRLAMSLTGSVHPYKYGFGPLDPAIHRTPYAYCYRCSFGLEYPACNMRCIEYIKNTFAIHLSPDDVAAIIVEPIQGEGGFIVPPKEFLQGLRKICDENNILLIADEVQSGMGRTGKMFAVEHYGICLLYTSPSPRDISGSRMPSSA
;
A
#
# COMPACT_ATOMS: atom_id res chain seq x y z
N MET A 1 -18.60 19.84 -19.61
CA MET A 1 -18.32 18.42 -20.01
C MET A 1 -19.60 17.65 -19.79
N ASP A 2 -20.18 17.07 -20.84
CA ASP A 2 -21.36 16.17 -20.71
C ASP A 2 -20.87 14.74 -20.51
N VAL A 3 -20.25 14.46 -19.36
CA VAL A 3 -19.79 13.13 -18.95
C VAL A 3 -20.56 12.73 -17.69
N PRO A 4 -21.07 11.49 -17.61
CA PRO A 4 -20.90 10.34 -18.52
C PRO A 4 -21.69 10.47 -19.82
N LYS A 5 -21.13 9.89 -20.93
CA LYS A 5 -21.78 9.87 -22.23
C LYS A 5 -21.81 8.43 -22.75
N ILE A 6 -22.97 7.83 -22.82
CA ILE A 6 -23.17 6.46 -23.31
C ILE A 6 -23.74 6.51 -24.73
N VAL A 7 -22.95 6.09 -25.70
CA VAL A 7 -23.34 6.02 -27.11
C VAL A 7 -23.74 4.62 -27.56
N VAL A 8 -23.24 3.59 -26.85
CA VAL A 8 -23.58 2.18 -27.05
C VAL A 8 -23.75 1.53 -25.67
N THR A 9 -24.81 0.75 -25.50
CA THR A 9 -25.02 0.01 -24.24
C THR A 9 -23.81 -0.87 -23.90
N PRO A 10 -23.15 -0.68 -22.74
CA PRO A 10 -22.01 -1.51 -22.33
C PRO A 10 -22.46 -2.97 -21.96
N PRO A 11 -21.67 -4.01 -22.35
CA PRO A 11 -20.50 -3.92 -23.23
C PRO A 11 -20.91 -3.75 -24.70
N GLY A 12 -20.24 -2.83 -25.41
CA GLY A 12 -20.43 -2.66 -26.84
C GLY A 12 -19.72 -3.77 -27.66
N PRO A 13 -19.91 -3.80 -29.00
CA PRO A 13 -19.43 -4.89 -29.84
C PRO A 13 -17.91 -5.08 -29.81
N LYS A 14 -17.12 -4.01 -29.75
CA LYS A 14 -15.66 -4.10 -29.65
C LYS A 14 -15.20 -4.62 -28.29
N SER A 15 -15.85 -4.18 -27.22
CA SER A 15 -15.62 -4.72 -25.87
C SER A 15 -15.94 -6.20 -25.79
N MET A 16 -17.03 -6.66 -26.42
CA MET A 16 -17.37 -8.09 -26.48
C MET A 16 -16.34 -8.92 -27.24
N GLU A 17 -15.77 -8.38 -28.34
CA GLU A 17 -14.70 -9.05 -29.09
C GLU A 17 -13.45 -9.20 -28.21
N LEU A 18 -13.00 -8.12 -27.55
CA LEU A 18 -11.86 -8.14 -26.65
C LEU A 18 -12.09 -9.06 -25.45
N MET A 19 -13.32 -9.16 -24.95
CA MET A 19 -13.66 -10.09 -23.87
C MET A 19 -13.46 -11.56 -24.29
N ARG A 20 -13.83 -11.94 -25.52
CA ARG A 20 -13.56 -13.29 -26.04
C ARG A 20 -12.06 -13.59 -26.14
N LEU A 21 -11.26 -12.60 -26.59
CA LEU A 21 -9.81 -12.74 -26.62
C LEU A 21 -9.22 -12.86 -25.20
N ARG A 22 -9.73 -12.05 -24.29
CA ARG A 22 -9.34 -12.12 -22.88
C ARG A 22 -9.64 -13.49 -22.27
N GLU A 23 -10.82 -14.03 -22.50
CA GLU A 23 -11.20 -15.37 -22.01
C GLU A 23 -10.30 -16.48 -22.55
N LYS A 24 -9.83 -16.33 -23.80
CA LYS A 24 -8.95 -17.30 -24.47
C LYS A 24 -7.52 -17.23 -23.98
N TYR A 25 -6.97 -16.01 -23.75
CA TYR A 25 -5.54 -15.83 -23.56
C TYR A 25 -5.14 -15.33 -22.18
N VAL A 26 -6.05 -14.81 -21.38
CA VAL A 26 -5.76 -14.28 -20.03
C VAL A 26 -6.36 -15.22 -18.98
N PRO A 27 -5.56 -15.67 -18.00
CA PRO A 27 -6.08 -16.56 -16.95
C PRO A 27 -7.16 -15.87 -16.13
N LYS A 28 -8.13 -16.67 -15.65
CA LYS A 28 -9.27 -16.18 -14.84
C LYS A 28 -8.83 -15.44 -13.57
N ALA A 29 -7.65 -15.77 -13.03
CA ALA A 29 -7.07 -15.10 -11.87
C ALA A 29 -6.81 -13.60 -12.09
N VAL A 30 -6.58 -13.18 -13.33
CA VAL A 30 -6.55 -11.76 -13.75
C VAL A 30 -7.96 -11.35 -14.11
N TYR A 31 -8.80 -11.11 -13.12
CA TYR A 31 -10.19 -10.74 -13.35
C TYR A 31 -10.36 -9.23 -13.58
N ASN A 32 -11.47 -8.87 -14.21
CA ASN A 32 -11.91 -7.49 -14.38
C ASN A 32 -13.32 -7.33 -13.78
N VAL A 33 -13.58 -6.20 -13.15
CA VAL A 33 -14.87 -5.90 -12.50
C VAL A 33 -15.89 -5.42 -13.52
N THR A 34 -15.44 -4.67 -14.53
CA THR A 34 -16.30 -4.10 -15.56
C THR A 34 -16.07 -4.78 -16.92
N PRO A 35 -17.10 -4.91 -17.78
CA PRO A 35 -16.98 -5.53 -19.09
C PRO A 35 -16.60 -4.54 -20.19
N ILE A 36 -15.92 -3.42 -19.85
CA ILE A 36 -15.48 -2.40 -20.80
C ILE A 36 -13.96 -2.44 -20.97
N PHE A 37 -13.47 -1.98 -22.12
CA PHE A 37 -12.03 -1.87 -22.42
C PHE A 37 -11.69 -0.43 -22.74
N VAL A 38 -10.81 0.18 -21.96
CA VAL A 38 -10.42 1.57 -22.09
C VAL A 38 -9.51 1.74 -23.32
N ALA A 39 -9.82 2.73 -24.16
CA ALA A 39 -9.02 3.15 -25.30
C ALA A 39 -8.20 4.42 -25.00
N GLU A 40 -8.84 5.39 -24.34
CA GLU A 40 -8.25 6.71 -24.07
C GLU A 40 -8.65 7.18 -22.66
N SER A 41 -7.85 8.05 -22.09
CA SER A 41 -8.17 8.69 -20.81
C SER A 41 -7.53 10.07 -20.69
N GLU A 42 -8.23 11.00 -20.00
CA GLU A 42 -7.74 12.35 -19.73
C GLU A 42 -8.39 12.92 -18.45
N GLY A 43 -7.60 13.52 -17.58
CA GLY A 43 -8.10 14.06 -16.31
C GLY A 43 -8.81 13.00 -15.47
N ALA A 44 -10.12 13.14 -15.28
CA ALA A 44 -10.97 12.19 -14.56
C ALA A 44 -11.88 11.35 -15.49
N VAL A 45 -11.63 11.37 -16.80
CA VAL A 45 -12.49 10.72 -17.80
C VAL A 45 -11.75 9.58 -18.47
N ILE A 46 -12.43 8.44 -18.64
CA ILE A 46 -12.00 7.32 -19.48
C ILE A 46 -12.99 7.15 -20.63
N LYS A 47 -12.47 6.79 -21.79
CA LYS A 47 -13.26 6.45 -22.99
C LYS A 47 -12.98 5.01 -23.36
N ASP A 48 -14.04 4.22 -23.55
CA ASP A 48 -13.92 2.83 -23.97
C ASP A 48 -13.72 2.69 -25.49
N VAL A 49 -13.38 1.48 -25.92
CA VAL A 49 -13.18 1.14 -27.34
C VAL A 49 -14.45 1.27 -28.19
N ASP A 50 -15.62 1.31 -27.55
CA ASP A 50 -16.93 1.46 -28.19
C ASP A 50 -17.37 2.94 -28.27
N GLY A 51 -16.60 3.87 -27.64
CA GLY A 51 -16.80 5.31 -27.69
C GLY A 51 -17.62 5.88 -26.53
N ASN A 52 -17.97 5.06 -25.54
CA ASN A 52 -18.59 5.56 -24.31
C ASN A 52 -17.57 6.28 -23.42
N GLU A 53 -18.01 7.32 -22.73
CA GLU A 53 -17.21 8.10 -21.79
C GLU A 53 -17.74 7.96 -20.37
N TYR A 54 -16.84 7.75 -19.42
CA TYR A 54 -17.14 7.51 -18.01
C TYR A 54 -16.29 8.41 -17.11
N ILE A 55 -16.83 8.71 -15.93
CA ILE A 55 -16.02 9.30 -14.86
C ILE A 55 -15.25 8.17 -14.15
N ASP A 56 -13.94 8.27 -14.10
CA ASP A 56 -13.09 7.28 -13.44
C ASP A 56 -12.99 7.52 -11.94
N PHE A 57 -13.81 6.83 -11.15
CA PHE A 57 -13.70 6.80 -9.70
C PHE A 57 -12.73 5.72 -9.17
N ALA A 58 -12.27 4.80 -10.03
CA ALA A 58 -11.32 3.77 -9.63
C ALA A 58 -9.88 4.31 -9.59
N THR A 59 -9.55 5.26 -10.47
CA THR A 59 -8.25 5.96 -10.52
C THR A 59 -7.04 5.01 -10.45
N GLY A 60 -7.14 3.84 -11.14
CA GLY A 60 -6.10 2.81 -11.09
C GLY A 60 -5.90 2.19 -9.70
N ILE A 61 -6.99 2.05 -8.91
CA ILE A 61 -6.99 1.65 -7.50
C ILE A 61 -6.11 2.63 -6.69
N SER A 62 -6.53 3.91 -6.68
CA SER A 62 -5.91 5.02 -5.93
C SER A 62 -4.51 5.46 -6.39
N CYS A 63 -4.06 5.09 -7.59
CA CYS A 63 -2.73 5.47 -8.09
C CYS A 63 -2.69 6.81 -8.82
N LEU A 64 -3.81 7.26 -9.42
CA LEU A 64 -3.87 8.44 -10.29
C LEU A 64 -4.31 9.70 -9.51
N ASN A 65 -3.52 10.12 -8.51
CA ASN A 65 -3.87 11.25 -7.66
C ASN A 65 -3.91 12.60 -8.39
N VAL A 66 -3.23 12.72 -9.52
CA VAL A 66 -3.19 13.93 -10.36
C VAL A 66 -3.99 13.80 -11.66
N GLY A 67 -4.77 12.71 -11.79
CA GLY A 67 -5.57 12.40 -12.98
C GLY A 67 -4.77 11.75 -14.10
N HIS A 68 -5.50 11.32 -15.13
CA HIS A 68 -4.92 10.75 -16.34
C HIS A 68 -4.19 11.81 -17.16
N ARG A 69 -3.00 11.47 -17.67
CA ARG A 69 -2.22 12.30 -18.61
C ARG A 69 -2.01 13.73 -18.11
N ASN A 70 -1.72 13.91 -16.84
CA ASN A 70 -1.37 15.23 -16.30
C ASN A 70 -0.28 15.87 -17.17
N PRO A 71 -0.45 17.12 -17.68
CA PRO A 71 0.46 17.74 -18.64
C PRO A 71 1.91 17.83 -18.15
N GLU A 72 2.14 18.14 -16.89
CA GLU A 72 3.48 18.22 -16.29
C GLU A 72 4.17 16.84 -16.28
N VAL A 73 3.41 15.79 -15.94
CA VAL A 73 3.92 14.41 -15.95
C VAL A 73 4.22 13.96 -17.37
N MET A 74 3.33 14.24 -18.34
CA MET A 74 3.55 13.90 -19.75
C MET A 74 4.80 14.57 -20.30
N LYS A 75 4.97 15.86 -20.05
CA LYS A 75 6.18 16.60 -20.46
C LYS A 75 7.45 15.98 -19.91
N ALA A 76 7.48 15.65 -18.62
CA ALA A 76 8.65 15.03 -18.00
C ALA A 76 8.97 13.64 -18.60
N ILE A 77 7.94 12.86 -18.95
CA ILE A 77 8.11 11.55 -19.63
C ILE A 77 8.69 11.75 -21.03
N GLU A 78 8.15 12.67 -21.84
CA GLU A 78 8.62 12.96 -23.19
C GLU A 78 10.09 13.44 -23.19
N GLU A 79 10.45 14.33 -22.27
CA GLU A 79 11.83 14.78 -22.10
C GLU A 79 12.78 13.64 -21.73
N GLN A 80 12.32 12.69 -20.87
CA GLN A 80 13.13 11.54 -20.48
C GLN A 80 13.28 10.52 -21.61
N LEU A 81 12.22 10.28 -22.40
CA LEU A 81 12.25 9.38 -23.57
C LEU A 81 13.32 9.78 -24.59
N GLY A 82 13.59 11.09 -24.72
CA GLY A 82 14.66 11.62 -25.57
C GLY A 82 16.09 11.35 -25.09
N LYS A 83 16.26 10.84 -23.85
CA LYS A 83 17.58 10.58 -23.24
C LYS A 83 17.92 9.09 -23.19
N TYR A 84 17.11 8.30 -22.50
CA TYR A 84 17.25 6.84 -22.38
C TYR A 84 15.97 6.23 -21.78
N LEU A 85 15.73 4.94 -22.03
CA LEU A 85 14.56 4.21 -21.55
C LEU A 85 14.86 3.44 -20.27
N HIS A 86 15.96 2.68 -20.23
CA HIS A 86 16.31 1.83 -19.10
C HIS A 86 17.81 1.71 -18.92
N LEU A 87 18.25 1.81 -17.68
CA LEU A 87 19.60 1.49 -17.22
C LEU A 87 19.51 0.72 -15.90
N CYS A 88 20.46 -0.18 -15.66
CA CYS A 88 20.57 -0.87 -14.37
C CYS A 88 21.31 0.04 -13.38
N PHE A 89 20.60 0.52 -12.37
CA PHE A 89 21.17 1.43 -11.34
C PHE A 89 22.39 0.86 -10.62
N HIS A 90 22.43 -0.45 -10.40
CA HIS A 90 23.58 -1.12 -9.76
C HIS A 90 24.84 -1.12 -10.62
N VAL A 91 24.69 -0.99 -11.95
CA VAL A 91 25.83 -0.93 -12.89
C VAL A 91 26.22 0.52 -13.17
N THR A 92 25.24 1.33 -13.50
CA THR A 92 25.45 2.76 -13.85
C THR A 92 24.33 3.59 -13.21
N PRO A 93 24.61 4.30 -12.11
CA PRO A 93 23.63 5.19 -11.47
C PRO A 93 23.16 6.30 -12.41
N TYR A 94 21.95 6.79 -12.17
CA TYR A 94 21.34 7.87 -12.95
C TYR A 94 20.59 8.88 -12.07
N GLU A 95 20.62 10.13 -12.49
CA GLU A 95 20.15 11.28 -11.73
C GLU A 95 18.66 11.21 -11.32
N PRO A 96 17.70 10.81 -12.17
CA PRO A 96 16.30 10.76 -11.78
C PRO A 96 16.01 9.92 -10.53
N TYR A 97 16.72 8.79 -10.35
CA TYR A 97 16.60 7.98 -9.13
C TYR A 97 17.05 8.76 -7.91
N ILE A 98 18.22 9.40 -7.98
CA ILE A 98 18.80 10.16 -6.86
C ILE A 98 17.90 11.34 -6.48
N ARG A 99 17.42 12.11 -7.47
CA ARG A 99 16.54 13.25 -7.23
C ARG A 99 15.19 12.84 -6.63
N LEU A 100 14.63 11.72 -7.09
CA LEU A 100 13.41 11.19 -6.49
C LEU A 100 13.65 10.74 -5.04
N ALA A 101 14.74 10.03 -4.77
CA ALA A 101 15.10 9.61 -3.42
C ALA A 101 15.31 10.82 -2.47
N GLU A 102 16.03 11.85 -2.93
CA GLU A 102 16.20 13.12 -2.20
C GLU A 102 14.84 13.74 -1.86
N LYS A 103 13.97 13.92 -2.87
CA LYS A 103 12.65 14.53 -2.69
C LYS A 103 11.80 13.74 -1.68
N LEU A 104 11.79 12.42 -1.78
CA LEU A 104 11.01 11.57 -0.88
C LEU A 104 11.56 11.59 0.55
N ALA A 105 12.88 11.57 0.72
CA ALA A 105 13.50 11.70 2.03
C ALA A 105 13.15 13.04 2.70
N MET A 106 13.05 14.12 1.92
CA MET A 106 12.68 15.45 2.42
C MET A 106 11.23 15.56 2.84
N ILE A 107 10.29 14.99 2.06
CA ILE A 107 8.85 15.12 2.33
C ILE A 107 8.32 14.08 3.32
N ALA A 108 9.01 12.95 3.49
CA ALA A 108 8.60 11.92 4.45
C ALA A 108 8.67 12.46 5.88
N PRO A 109 7.62 12.26 6.72
CA PRO A 109 7.57 12.75 8.09
C PRO A 109 8.72 12.25 8.97
N GLY A 110 9.04 13.03 10.01
CA GLY A 110 10.10 12.73 10.98
C GLY A 110 11.36 13.53 10.76
N ASN A 111 12.00 13.91 11.86
CA ASN A 111 13.21 14.74 11.88
C ASN A 111 14.48 13.87 12.09
N PHE A 112 14.75 12.97 11.14
CA PHE A 112 15.93 12.10 11.12
C PHE A 112 16.39 11.86 9.69
N GLU A 113 17.61 11.38 9.50
CA GLU A 113 18.13 10.98 8.19
C GLU A 113 17.33 9.81 7.63
N LYS A 114 16.91 9.92 6.36
CA LYS A 114 16.11 8.92 5.67
C LYS A 114 16.82 8.46 4.40
N LYS A 115 16.65 7.19 4.07
CA LYS A 115 17.12 6.59 2.81
C LYS A 115 15.96 5.94 2.09
N VAL A 116 16.00 5.96 0.76
CA VAL A 116 14.91 5.52 -0.11
C VAL A 116 15.40 4.42 -1.02
N VAL A 117 14.63 3.34 -1.09
CA VAL A 117 14.80 2.24 -2.05
C VAL A 117 13.58 2.21 -2.94
N LEU A 118 13.78 2.20 -4.26
CA LEU A 118 12.71 2.06 -5.25
C LEU A 118 12.64 0.60 -5.71
N VAL A 119 11.42 0.06 -5.73
CA VAL A 119 11.10 -1.31 -6.15
C VAL A 119 9.95 -1.29 -7.17
N ASN A 120 9.46 -2.43 -7.62
CA ASN A 120 8.51 -2.50 -8.74
C ASN A 120 7.04 -2.65 -8.32
N SER A 121 6.77 -2.94 -7.04
CA SER A 121 5.40 -3.12 -6.54
C SER A 121 5.31 -2.90 -5.03
N GLY A 122 4.09 -2.63 -4.51
CA GLY A 122 3.82 -2.52 -3.07
C GLY A 122 4.13 -3.82 -2.32
N ALA A 123 3.89 -4.97 -2.95
CA ALA A 123 4.28 -6.24 -2.37
C ALA A 123 5.80 -6.34 -2.18
N GLU A 124 6.61 -5.90 -3.16
CA GLU A 124 8.07 -5.85 -3.02
C GLU A 124 8.51 -4.85 -1.94
N ALA A 125 7.85 -3.68 -1.85
CA ALA A 125 8.13 -2.69 -0.81
C ALA A 125 7.90 -3.29 0.58
N VAL A 126 6.76 -3.94 0.80
CA VAL A 126 6.43 -4.64 2.05
C VAL A 126 7.43 -5.75 2.37
N GLU A 127 7.77 -6.59 1.40
CA GLU A 127 8.75 -7.66 1.61
C GLU A 127 10.13 -7.12 2.00
N ASN A 128 10.59 -6.04 1.34
CA ASN A 128 11.85 -5.41 1.69
C ASN A 128 11.78 -4.72 3.07
N ALA A 129 10.69 -4.07 3.45
CA ALA A 129 10.52 -3.50 4.78
C ALA A 129 10.62 -4.57 5.88
N VAL A 130 9.99 -5.73 5.67
CA VAL A 130 10.09 -6.88 6.60
C VAL A 130 11.51 -7.45 6.64
N LYS A 131 12.18 -7.61 5.50
CA LYS A 131 13.58 -8.05 5.44
C LYS A 131 14.49 -7.11 6.24
N VAL A 132 14.35 -5.81 6.04
CA VAL A 132 15.10 -4.78 6.78
C VAL A 132 14.80 -4.88 8.27
N ALA A 133 13.54 -4.98 8.66
CA ALA A 133 13.15 -5.09 10.07
C ALA A 133 13.76 -6.31 10.75
N ARG A 134 13.63 -7.48 10.13
CA ARG A 134 14.22 -8.73 10.64
C ARG A 134 15.75 -8.67 10.70
N ARG A 135 16.40 -8.12 9.67
CA ARG A 135 17.87 -8.03 9.63
C ARG A 135 18.42 -7.05 10.66
N PHE A 136 17.74 -5.91 10.83
CA PHE A 136 18.15 -4.87 11.76
C PHE A 136 17.99 -5.28 13.23
N THR A 137 16.85 -5.92 13.56
CA THR A 137 16.53 -6.31 14.93
C THR A 137 17.08 -7.68 15.33
N GLY A 138 17.36 -8.56 14.36
CA GLY A 138 17.67 -9.96 14.62
C GLY A 138 16.46 -10.81 15.04
N LYS A 139 15.25 -10.23 15.06
CA LYS A 139 14.02 -10.85 15.55
C LYS A 139 13.17 -11.41 14.39
N PRO A 140 12.47 -12.55 14.54
CA PRO A 140 11.76 -13.19 13.43
C PRO A 140 10.33 -12.72 13.20
N VAL A 141 9.61 -12.30 14.25
CA VAL A 141 8.14 -12.14 14.21
C VAL A 141 7.72 -10.78 13.68
N ILE A 142 6.69 -10.77 12.84
CA ILE A 142 5.99 -9.56 12.42
C ILE A 142 4.56 -9.62 12.91
N VAL A 143 4.10 -8.55 13.56
CA VAL A 143 2.70 -8.36 13.93
C VAL A 143 1.99 -7.59 12.82
N THR A 144 0.84 -8.09 12.40
CA THR A 144 -0.05 -7.47 11.39
C THR A 144 -1.49 -7.45 11.89
N PHE A 145 -2.43 -6.97 11.08
CA PHE A 145 -3.81 -6.78 11.52
C PHE A 145 -4.82 -7.59 10.72
N GLU A 146 -5.99 -7.84 11.33
CA GLU A 146 -7.18 -8.30 10.62
C GLU A 146 -7.57 -7.28 9.55
N TYR A 147 -8.17 -7.74 8.46
CA TYR A 147 -8.57 -6.94 7.29
C TYR A 147 -7.42 -6.24 6.53
N ALA A 148 -6.17 -6.36 6.97
CA ALA A 148 -5.03 -5.75 6.30
C ALA A 148 -4.81 -6.34 4.90
N PHE A 149 -4.31 -5.52 3.97
CA PHE A 149 -3.85 -5.95 2.67
C PHE A 149 -2.44 -5.42 2.39
N HIS A 150 -1.48 -6.33 2.31
CA HIS A 150 -0.06 -5.99 2.13
C HIS A 150 0.55 -6.55 0.84
N GLY A 151 -0.27 -7.17 -0.01
CA GLY A 151 0.15 -7.72 -1.29
C GLY A 151 -0.14 -9.21 -1.46
N ARG A 152 0.36 -9.78 -2.56
CA ARG A 152 0.06 -11.15 -3.00
C ARG A 152 1.30 -12.00 -3.29
N THR A 153 2.51 -11.51 -3.04
CA THR A 153 3.73 -12.34 -2.95
C THR A 153 3.68 -13.17 -1.66
N ARG A 154 4.50 -14.19 -1.52
CA ARG A 154 4.35 -15.18 -0.44
C ARG A 154 4.35 -14.56 0.96
N LEU A 155 5.33 -13.68 1.27
CA LEU A 155 5.39 -13.02 2.57
C LEU A 155 4.30 -11.94 2.70
N ALA A 156 4.11 -11.08 1.69
CA ALA A 156 3.06 -10.06 1.71
C ALA A 156 1.66 -10.68 1.84
N MET A 157 1.41 -11.84 1.20
CA MET A 157 0.17 -12.62 1.35
C MET A 157 0.03 -13.21 2.76
N SER A 158 1.14 -13.59 3.40
CA SER A 158 1.12 -14.05 4.80
C SER A 158 0.69 -12.93 5.75
N LEU A 159 1.05 -11.68 5.46
CA LEU A 159 0.66 -10.49 6.21
C LEU A 159 -0.79 -10.07 5.94
N THR A 160 -1.31 -10.30 4.72
CA THR A 160 -2.68 -9.96 4.32
C THR A 160 -3.71 -10.66 5.19
N GLY A 161 -4.77 -9.96 5.60
CA GLY A 161 -5.78 -10.43 6.56
C GLY A 161 -6.74 -11.47 6.00
N SER A 162 -7.29 -11.23 4.81
CA SER A 162 -8.37 -12.05 4.22
C SER A 162 -7.87 -13.40 3.70
N VAL A 163 -8.61 -14.47 3.99
CA VAL A 163 -8.33 -15.82 3.46
C VAL A 163 -8.77 -15.91 2.01
N HIS A 164 -10.03 -15.61 1.72
CA HIS A 164 -10.55 -15.50 0.37
C HIS A 164 -10.56 -14.02 -0.07
N PRO A 165 -10.14 -13.71 -1.28
CA PRO A 165 -9.64 -14.62 -2.34
C PRO A 165 -8.10 -14.84 -2.29
N TYR A 166 -7.37 -14.36 -1.27
CA TYR A 166 -5.93 -14.15 -1.35
C TYR A 166 -5.07 -15.35 -0.90
N LYS A 167 -5.44 -16.03 0.19
CA LYS A 167 -4.57 -17.03 0.85
C LYS A 167 -4.99 -18.48 0.63
N TYR A 168 -6.26 -18.71 0.35
CA TYR A 168 -6.80 -20.06 0.22
C TYR A 168 -6.08 -20.86 -0.88
N GLY A 169 -5.52 -22.00 -0.52
CA GLY A 169 -4.83 -22.89 -1.44
C GLY A 169 -3.35 -22.55 -1.71
N PHE A 170 -2.79 -21.48 -1.13
CA PHE A 170 -1.42 -21.02 -1.37
C PHE A 170 -0.42 -21.32 -0.23
N GLY A 171 -0.81 -22.16 0.72
CA GLY A 171 0.09 -22.53 1.82
C GLY A 171 1.30 -23.40 1.38
N PRO A 172 2.31 -23.57 2.26
CA PRO A 172 2.42 -22.98 3.60
C PRO A 172 2.80 -21.51 3.57
N LEU A 173 2.18 -20.73 4.48
CA LEU A 173 2.48 -19.31 4.70
C LEU A 173 3.64 -19.16 5.71
N ASP A 174 4.17 -17.94 5.87
CA ASP A 174 5.20 -17.63 6.85
C ASP A 174 4.66 -17.84 8.28
N PRO A 175 5.23 -18.75 9.09
CA PRO A 175 4.75 -19.04 10.43
C PRO A 175 5.06 -17.92 11.45
N ALA A 176 6.01 -17.04 11.15
CA ALA A 176 6.44 -15.98 12.05
C ALA A 176 5.58 -14.68 11.89
N ILE A 177 4.32 -14.84 11.47
CA ILE A 177 3.35 -13.75 11.35
C ILE A 177 2.30 -13.91 12.43
N HIS A 178 2.20 -12.92 13.31
CA HIS A 178 1.14 -12.84 14.32
C HIS A 178 0.09 -11.80 13.91
N ARG A 179 -1.18 -12.17 14.00
CA ARG A 179 -2.29 -11.28 13.58
C ARG A 179 -3.13 -10.87 14.77
N THR A 180 -3.49 -9.57 14.82
CA THR A 180 -4.27 -8.96 15.89
C THR A 180 -5.43 -8.14 15.33
N PRO A 181 -6.53 -7.93 16.08
CA PRO A 181 -7.61 -7.05 15.67
C PRO A 181 -7.14 -5.62 15.36
N TYR A 182 -7.70 -5.02 14.31
CA TYR A 182 -7.54 -3.60 13.98
C TYR A 182 -8.58 -2.76 14.73
N ALA A 183 -8.33 -1.46 14.90
CA ALA A 183 -9.30 -0.55 15.51
C ALA A 183 -10.44 -0.18 14.54
N TYR A 184 -11.33 -1.14 14.27
CA TYR A 184 -12.51 -0.97 13.44
C TYR A 184 -13.72 -0.61 14.31
N CYS A 185 -13.83 0.65 14.75
CA CYS A 185 -14.83 1.09 15.73
C CYS A 185 -16.29 0.91 15.25
N TYR A 186 -16.55 1.01 13.94
CA TYR A 186 -17.88 0.76 13.38
C TYR A 186 -18.34 -0.72 13.52
N ARG A 187 -17.38 -1.66 13.47
CA ARG A 187 -17.60 -3.10 13.66
C ARG A 187 -16.54 -3.68 14.58
N CYS A 188 -16.55 -3.22 15.84
CA CYS A 188 -15.52 -3.54 16.80
C CYS A 188 -15.44 -5.05 17.07
N SER A 189 -14.27 -5.65 16.91
CA SER A 189 -14.01 -7.08 17.15
C SER A 189 -14.26 -7.46 18.62
N PHE A 190 -14.31 -6.49 19.55
CA PHE A 190 -14.58 -6.70 20.97
C PHE A 190 -16.03 -6.38 21.37
N GLY A 191 -16.88 -5.95 20.41
CA GLY A 191 -18.28 -5.58 20.71
C GLY A 191 -18.41 -4.33 21.59
N LEU A 192 -17.40 -3.46 21.63
CA LEU A 192 -17.35 -2.25 22.46
C LEU A 192 -17.53 -0.99 21.61
N GLU A 193 -17.97 0.09 22.25
CA GLU A 193 -18.15 1.39 21.64
C GLU A 193 -17.00 2.35 21.97
N TYR A 194 -16.49 3.07 20.95
CA TYR A 194 -15.53 4.14 21.11
C TYR A 194 -16.24 5.45 21.49
N PRO A 195 -15.70 6.25 22.45
CA PRO A 195 -14.41 6.11 23.13
C PRO A 195 -14.47 5.29 24.45
N ALA A 196 -15.65 4.83 24.88
CA ALA A 196 -15.84 4.15 26.17
C ALA A 196 -15.04 2.83 26.32
N CYS A 197 -14.62 2.22 25.19
CA CYS A 197 -13.79 1.01 25.16
C CYS A 197 -12.35 1.22 25.67
N ASN A 198 -11.91 2.45 25.96
CA ASN A 198 -10.56 2.79 26.42
C ASN A 198 -9.45 2.11 25.57
N MET A 199 -9.64 2.09 24.24
CA MET A 199 -8.70 1.48 23.28
C MET A 199 -8.40 0.00 23.60
N ARG A 200 -9.44 -0.80 23.84
CA ARG A 200 -9.32 -2.25 24.11
C ARG A 200 -8.45 -3.01 23.12
N CYS A 201 -8.41 -2.58 21.85
CA CYS A 201 -7.54 -3.14 20.83
C CYS A 201 -6.04 -2.96 21.14
N ILE A 202 -5.63 -1.86 21.75
CA ILE A 202 -4.26 -1.63 22.21
C ILE A 202 -3.94 -2.51 23.43
N GLU A 203 -4.85 -2.58 24.39
CA GLU A 203 -4.69 -3.46 25.54
C GLU A 203 -4.63 -4.95 25.15
N TYR A 204 -5.34 -5.34 24.10
CA TYR A 204 -5.25 -6.69 23.56
C TYR A 204 -3.85 -7.03 23.05
N ILE A 205 -3.17 -6.09 22.37
CA ILE A 205 -1.78 -6.28 21.90
C ILE A 205 -0.84 -6.45 23.09
N LYS A 206 -0.97 -5.63 24.13
CA LYS A 206 -0.15 -5.76 25.36
C LYS A 206 -0.37 -7.10 26.05
N ASN A 207 -1.63 -7.54 26.13
CA ASN A 207 -1.95 -8.86 26.68
C ASN A 207 -1.40 -10.00 25.83
N THR A 208 -1.40 -9.84 24.50
CA THR A 208 -0.77 -10.80 23.59
C THR A 208 0.72 -10.95 23.87
N PHE A 209 1.41 -9.85 24.12
CA PHE A 209 2.83 -9.87 24.49
C PHE A 209 3.11 -10.52 25.85
N ALA A 210 2.16 -10.44 26.76
CA ALA A 210 2.28 -11.09 28.08
C ALA A 210 1.99 -12.60 28.03
N ILE A 211 1.16 -13.08 27.08
CA ILE A 211 0.59 -14.44 27.14
C ILE A 211 1.04 -15.32 25.97
N HIS A 212 1.14 -14.77 24.76
CA HIS A 212 1.27 -15.57 23.54
C HIS A 212 2.57 -15.32 22.75
N LEU A 213 3.19 -14.16 22.89
CA LEU A 213 4.28 -13.71 22.04
C LEU A 213 5.25 -12.81 22.81
N SER A 214 6.50 -13.26 23.01
CA SER A 214 7.50 -12.36 23.59
C SER A 214 7.75 -11.15 22.70
N PRO A 215 7.69 -9.92 23.24
CA PRO A 215 8.07 -8.73 22.48
C PRO A 215 9.54 -8.76 22.03
N ASP A 216 10.39 -9.57 22.70
CA ASP A 216 11.78 -9.75 22.31
C ASP A 216 11.92 -10.53 21.00
N ASP A 217 10.90 -11.27 20.54
CA ASP A 217 10.87 -11.93 19.27
C ASP A 217 10.26 -11.08 18.14
N VAL A 218 9.65 -9.93 18.47
CA VAL A 218 8.94 -9.10 17.49
C VAL A 218 9.88 -8.09 16.84
N ALA A 219 10.12 -8.26 15.54
CA ALA A 219 10.92 -7.33 14.72
C ALA A 219 10.16 -6.03 14.42
N ALA A 220 8.90 -6.16 14.03
CA ALA A 220 8.08 -5.01 13.66
C ALA A 220 6.58 -5.26 13.81
N ILE A 221 5.84 -4.17 13.96
CA ILE A 221 4.40 -4.10 13.71
C ILE A 221 4.22 -3.41 12.36
N ILE A 222 3.50 -4.04 11.42
CA ILE A 222 3.11 -3.42 10.14
C ILE A 222 1.66 -3.04 10.16
N VAL A 223 1.34 -1.80 9.77
CA VAL A 223 -0.01 -1.25 9.82
C VAL A 223 -0.29 -0.34 8.62
N GLU A 224 -1.47 -0.49 8.02
CA GLU A 224 -2.03 0.54 7.14
C GLU A 224 -2.58 1.66 8.04
N PRO A 225 -2.16 2.93 7.89
CA PRO A 225 -2.71 4.04 8.69
C PRO A 225 -4.22 4.21 8.51
N ILE A 226 -4.69 3.90 7.30
CA ILE A 226 -6.10 3.73 6.94
C ILE A 226 -6.15 2.45 6.11
N GLN A 227 -6.87 1.44 6.56
CA GLN A 227 -7.01 0.21 5.78
C GLN A 227 -7.84 0.45 4.52
N GLY A 228 -7.26 0.18 3.36
CA GLY A 228 -7.92 0.37 2.08
C GLY A 228 -8.80 -0.81 1.69
N GLU A 229 -8.21 -1.93 1.32
CA GLU A 229 -8.89 -3.16 0.87
C GLU A 229 -9.83 -3.72 1.95
N GLY A 230 -9.49 -3.57 3.22
CA GLY A 230 -10.33 -3.96 4.36
C GLY A 230 -11.64 -3.21 4.48
N GLY A 231 -11.84 -2.12 3.73
CA GLY A 231 -13.08 -1.36 3.67
C GLY A 231 -12.98 0.13 4.00
N PHE A 232 -11.88 0.77 3.69
CA PHE A 232 -11.59 2.18 4.01
C PHE A 232 -11.78 2.50 5.49
N ILE A 233 -11.15 1.67 6.34
CA ILE A 233 -11.29 1.73 7.79
C ILE A 233 -10.34 2.79 8.36
N VAL A 234 -10.90 3.85 8.90
CA VAL A 234 -10.17 4.95 9.56
C VAL A 234 -10.16 4.68 11.08
N PRO A 235 -9.01 4.40 11.69
CA PRO A 235 -8.95 4.14 13.13
C PRO A 235 -8.94 5.45 13.91
N PRO A 236 -9.31 5.44 15.21
CA PRO A 236 -9.07 6.56 16.10
C PRO A 236 -7.58 6.92 16.20
N LYS A 237 -7.30 8.20 16.43
CA LYS A 237 -5.92 8.69 16.51
C LYS A 237 -5.09 7.97 17.59
N GLU A 238 -5.73 7.65 18.70
CA GLU A 238 -5.14 6.97 19.85
C GLU A 238 -4.65 5.55 19.51
N PHE A 239 -5.22 4.92 18.48
CA PHE A 239 -4.77 3.59 18.05
C PHE A 239 -3.34 3.62 17.50
N LEU A 240 -3.08 4.47 16.51
CA LEU A 240 -1.74 4.60 15.92
C LEU A 240 -0.73 5.13 16.94
N GLN A 241 -1.14 6.07 17.79
CA GLN A 241 -0.31 6.57 18.89
C GLN A 241 0.00 5.48 19.92
N GLY A 242 -0.98 4.64 20.24
CA GLY A 242 -0.79 3.47 21.10
C GLY A 242 0.16 2.44 20.51
N LEU A 243 0.08 2.17 19.19
CA LEU A 243 1.03 1.30 18.51
C LEU A 243 2.46 1.89 18.55
N ARG A 244 2.61 3.18 18.30
CA ARG A 244 3.92 3.84 18.39
C ARG A 244 4.52 3.68 19.79
N LYS A 245 3.71 3.93 20.82
CA LYS A 245 4.12 3.77 22.22
C LYS A 245 4.56 2.34 22.54
N ILE A 246 3.78 1.33 22.15
CA ILE A 246 4.13 -0.08 22.33
C ILE A 246 5.46 -0.40 21.64
N CYS A 247 5.67 0.09 20.43
CA CYS A 247 6.89 -0.13 19.68
C CYS A 247 8.11 0.51 20.38
N ASP A 248 7.97 1.73 20.89
CA ASP A 248 9.05 2.44 21.60
C ASP A 248 9.42 1.74 22.92
N GLU A 249 8.43 1.30 23.70
CA GLU A 249 8.62 0.62 24.97
C GLU A 249 9.30 -0.76 24.83
N ASN A 250 9.20 -1.41 23.66
CA ASN A 250 9.67 -2.79 23.46
C ASN A 250 10.77 -2.92 22.39
N ASN A 251 11.33 -1.81 21.89
CA ASN A 251 12.32 -1.81 20.78
C ASN A 251 11.82 -2.59 19.56
N ILE A 252 10.56 -2.37 19.18
CA ILE A 252 9.91 -2.92 17.99
C ILE A 252 9.83 -1.84 16.93
N LEU A 253 10.10 -2.17 15.67
CA LEU A 253 9.93 -1.23 14.58
C LEU A 253 8.45 -1.07 14.22
N LEU A 254 8.04 0.14 13.83
CA LEU A 254 6.70 0.37 13.32
C LEU A 254 6.77 0.69 11.82
N ILE A 255 6.19 -0.17 10.99
CA ILE A 255 6.13 -0.05 9.53
C ILE A 255 4.75 0.48 9.16
N ALA A 256 4.69 1.65 8.52
CA ALA A 256 3.45 2.14 7.93
C ALA A 256 3.37 1.69 6.47
N ASP A 257 2.35 0.92 6.14
CA ASP A 257 1.99 0.63 4.77
C ASP A 257 1.10 1.76 4.21
N GLU A 258 1.73 2.65 3.49
CA GLU A 258 1.08 3.81 2.84
C GLU A 258 0.84 3.55 1.34
N VAL A 259 0.92 2.29 0.89
CA VAL A 259 0.75 1.93 -0.54
C VAL A 259 -0.59 2.42 -1.09
N GLN A 260 -1.65 2.47 -0.31
CA GLN A 260 -2.93 3.01 -0.74
C GLN A 260 -3.24 4.38 -0.15
N SER A 261 -2.82 4.66 1.07
CA SER A 261 -3.19 5.86 1.82
C SER A 261 -2.28 7.07 1.62
N GLY A 262 -1.07 6.85 1.09
CA GLY A 262 -0.06 7.88 0.92
C GLY A 262 -0.22 8.78 -0.30
N MET A 263 0.77 9.62 -0.55
CA MET A 263 0.93 10.49 -1.72
C MET A 263 -0.26 11.43 -1.97
N GLY A 264 -0.83 11.99 -0.90
CA GLY A 264 -1.91 12.97 -0.97
C GLY A 264 -3.32 12.37 -0.97
N ARG A 265 -3.49 11.03 -1.03
CA ARG A 265 -4.80 10.37 -1.12
C ARG A 265 -5.76 10.77 0.01
N THR A 266 -5.26 11.00 1.21
CA THR A 266 -6.05 11.34 2.39
C THR A 266 -6.07 12.84 2.73
N GLY A 267 -5.54 13.69 1.84
CA GLY A 267 -5.42 15.14 2.05
C GLY A 267 -4.15 15.58 2.80
N LYS A 268 -3.30 14.63 3.19
CA LYS A 268 -1.92 14.84 3.65
C LYS A 268 -0.99 14.06 2.72
N MET A 269 0.30 14.47 2.64
CA MET A 269 1.25 13.76 1.81
C MET A 269 1.36 12.29 2.24
N PHE A 270 1.38 12.04 3.54
CA PHE A 270 1.31 10.70 4.14
C PHE A 270 0.17 10.65 5.16
N ALA A 271 -0.58 9.55 5.16
CA ALA A 271 -1.74 9.40 6.05
C ALA A 271 -1.34 9.40 7.55
N VAL A 272 -0.14 8.93 7.88
CA VAL A 272 0.40 8.98 9.27
C VAL A 272 0.49 10.39 9.84
N GLU A 273 0.54 11.42 9.01
CA GLU A 273 0.55 12.82 9.45
C GLU A 273 -0.75 13.22 10.19
N HIS A 274 -1.86 12.54 9.89
CA HIS A 274 -3.12 12.76 10.61
C HIS A 274 -3.04 12.34 12.08
N TYR A 275 -2.13 11.41 12.39
CA TYR A 275 -1.98 10.80 13.70
C TYR A 275 -0.83 11.40 14.52
N GLY A 276 0.03 12.22 13.90
CA GLY A 276 1.16 12.88 14.55
C GLY A 276 2.23 11.90 15.07
N ILE A 277 2.43 10.80 14.35
CA ILE A 277 3.44 9.77 14.70
C ILE A 277 4.56 9.75 13.67
N CYS A 278 5.75 9.30 14.09
CA CYS A 278 6.92 9.14 13.24
C CYS A 278 7.23 7.65 13.04
N LEU A 279 7.55 7.24 11.81
CA LEU A 279 7.59 5.83 11.40
C LEU A 279 8.74 5.49 10.47
N LEU A 280 8.97 4.17 10.33
CA LEU A 280 9.58 3.58 9.14
C LEU A 280 8.47 3.39 8.09
N TYR A 281 8.69 3.85 6.85
CA TYR A 281 7.62 3.90 5.84
C TYR A 281 7.76 2.86 4.75
N THR A 282 6.59 2.34 4.30
CA THR A 282 6.39 1.88 2.94
C THR A 282 5.36 2.80 2.28
N SER A 283 5.65 3.40 1.15
CA SER A 283 4.77 4.39 0.50
C SER A 283 4.59 4.08 -0.98
N PRO A 284 3.41 4.34 -1.56
CA PRO A 284 3.23 4.19 -2.98
C PRO A 284 3.92 5.33 -3.73
N SER A 285 4.61 4.93 -4.72
CA SER A 285 4.83 5.65 -5.95
C SER A 285 4.13 4.85 -7.03
N PRO A 286 3.93 5.32 -8.26
CA PRO A 286 3.68 4.41 -9.38
C PRO A 286 4.75 3.30 -9.46
N ARG A 287 5.78 3.36 -8.59
CA ARG A 287 6.81 2.38 -8.28
C ARG A 287 7.19 2.52 -6.83
N ASP A 288 6.82 1.58 -6.01
CA ASP A 288 6.83 1.56 -4.54
C ASP A 288 8.15 1.96 -3.87
N ILE A 289 8.04 2.66 -2.75
CA ILE A 289 9.17 3.21 -2.01
C ILE A 289 9.16 2.68 -0.60
N SER A 290 10.24 2.07 -0.17
CA SER A 290 10.52 1.77 1.23
C SER A 290 11.69 2.62 1.74
N GLY A 291 11.47 3.36 2.85
CA GLY A 291 12.55 4.05 3.55
C GLY A 291 13.10 3.20 4.68
N SER A 292 14.40 2.93 4.70
CA SER A 292 15.06 2.24 5.80
C SER A 292 16.36 2.93 6.19
N ARG A 293 16.63 3.02 7.51
CA ARG A 293 17.98 3.24 8.01
C ARG A 293 18.76 1.95 7.80
N MET A 294 19.65 1.91 6.82
CA MET A 294 20.69 0.89 6.79
C MET A 294 21.89 1.39 7.61
N PRO A 295 22.50 0.57 8.49
CA PRO A 295 23.79 0.91 9.05
C PRO A 295 24.81 1.12 7.93
N SER A 296 25.71 2.08 8.11
CA SER A 296 26.73 2.46 7.13
C SER A 296 27.85 1.42 6.94
N SER A 297 27.62 0.18 7.39
CA SER A 297 28.57 -0.94 7.26
C SER A 297 27.80 -2.26 7.05
N ALA A 298 27.49 -2.56 5.81
CA ALA A 298 27.29 -3.91 5.31
C ALA A 298 27.51 -3.91 3.79
#